data_bcd0fd3eeccf2af0dadc5e6009421471
#
_entry.id   bcd0fd3eeccf2af0dadc5e6009421471
#
_cell.length_a   1.000
_cell.length_b   1.000
_cell.length_c   1.000
_cell.angle_alpha   90.00
_cell.angle_beta   90.00
_cell.angle_gamma   90.00
#
_symmetry.space_group_name_H-M   'P 1'
#
loop_
_entity.id
_entity.type
_entity.pdbx_description
1 polymer ?
#
loop_
_entity_poly.entity_id
_entity_poly.type
_entity_poly.pdbx_seq_one_letter_code
_entity_poly.pdbx_strand_id
1 'polypeptide(L)'
;MSEKKVSFTERIKSQFSTKSLVLIPIAVGINLIGGTLCSALKLPLFLDMIGTVVVACLSGVWVAALCGLLTNVFLAMAANPVYLPYSIVSIMCAVVTGCMVKAGFFKKVWGAVLTWLACTFVNTVSASVITIFVYGGSAGVTGTSVLTATLIAATKNIAASVLSTSMIENLIDKGITFLIAFVIIQKIPKRFLSQYAADTDDEEDGD
;
A
#
# COMPACT_ATOMS: atom_id res chain seq x y z
N MET A 1 -15.53 34.72 14.67
CA MET A 1 -14.50 34.70 13.63
C MET A 1 -14.84 33.53 12.71
N SER A 2 -15.00 33.75 11.40
CA SER A 2 -15.41 32.72 10.44
C SER A 2 -14.23 31.78 10.22
N GLU A 3 -14.35 30.51 10.64
CA GLU A 3 -13.37 29.47 10.31
C GLU A 3 -13.31 29.32 8.78
N LYS A 4 -12.17 29.68 8.20
CA LYS A 4 -11.90 29.38 6.79
C LYS A 4 -11.82 27.87 6.64
N LYS A 5 -12.88 27.23 6.15
CA LYS A 5 -12.82 25.82 5.74
C LYS A 5 -11.73 25.68 4.68
N VAL A 6 -10.61 25.07 5.07
CA VAL A 6 -9.51 24.75 4.15
C VAL A 6 -10.06 23.91 3.00
N SER A 7 -9.86 24.37 1.79
CA SER A 7 -10.35 23.70 0.58
C SER A 7 -9.70 22.30 0.46
N PHE A 8 -10.45 21.33 -0.07
CA PHE A 8 -9.93 19.97 -0.35
C PHE A 8 -8.62 20.02 -1.16
N THR A 9 -8.53 20.94 -2.12
CA THR A 9 -7.32 21.14 -2.94
C THR A 9 -6.13 21.65 -2.11
N GLU A 10 -6.36 22.49 -1.11
CA GLU A 10 -5.31 22.98 -0.19
C GLU A 10 -4.81 21.86 0.71
N ARG A 11 -5.71 20.99 1.20
CA ARG A 11 -5.34 19.79 1.96
C ARG A 11 -4.51 18.78 1.17
N ILE A 12 -4.74 18.67 -0.13
CA ILE A 12 -3.88 17.84 -1.00
C ILE A 12 -2.51 18.51 -1.14
N LYS A 13 -2.48 19.80 -1.46
CA LYS A 13 -1.23 20.54 -1.67
C LYS A 13 -0.35 20.58 -0.43
N SER A 14 -0.90 20.69 0.77
CA SER A 14 -0.12 20.70 2.01
C SER A 14 0.68 19.41 2.22
N GLN A 15 0.19 18.25 1.77
CA GLN A 15 0.93 17.00 1.87
C GLN A 15 2.15 16.90 0.93
N PHE A 16 2.19 17.69 -0.15
CA PHE A 16 3.30 17.71 -1.12
C PHE A 16 4.37 18.76 -0.76
N SER A 17 4.84 18.74 0.49
CA SER A 17 5.99 19.55 0.90
C SER A 17 7.27 19.07 0.21
N THR A 18 8.31 19.93 0.13
CA THR A 18 9.61 19.54 -0.44
C THR A 18 10.18 18.30 0.25
N LYS A 19 9.98 18.16 1.56
CA LYS A 19 10.41 16.98 2.32
C LYS A 19 9.66 15.72 1.90
N SER A 20 8.33 15.82 1.75
CA SER A 20 7.50 14.71 1.26
C SER A 20 7.88 14.27 -0.15
N LEU A 21 8.22 15.22 -1.03
CA LEU A 21 8.65 14.92 -2.40
C LEU A 21 9.96 14.11 -2.45
N VAL A 22 10.89 14.37 -1.52
CA VAL A 22 12.15 13.59 -1.41
C VAL A 22 11.89 12.14 -0.94
N LEU A 23 10.84 11.91 -0.16
CA LEU A 23 10.49 10.55 0.28
C LEU A 23 9.97 9.67 -0.87
N ILE A 24 9.37 10.25 -1.90
CA ILE A 24 8.78 9.50 -3.02
C ILE A 24 9.80 8.58 -3.70
N PRO A 25 10.94 9.08 -4.22
CA PRO A 25 11.92 8.21 -4.87
C PRO A 25 12.53 7.16 -3.94
N ILE A 26 12.71 7.48 -2.66
CA ILE A 26 13.22 6.54 -1.65
C ILE A 26 12.22 5.41 -1.44
N ALA A 27 10.95 5.74 -1.23
CA ALA A 27 9.88 4.78 -1.00
C ALA A 27 9.63 3.89 -2.23
N VAL A 28 9.58 4.50 -3.41
CA VAL A 28 9.47 3.77 -4.69
C VAL A 28 10.67 2.84 -4.88
N GLY A 29 11.89 3.28 -4.57
CA GLY A 29 13.08 2.45 -4.63
C GLY A 29 13.00 1.21 -3.72
N ILE A 30 12.57 1.38 -2.47
CA ILE A 30 12.34 0.27 -1.53
C ILE A 30 11.30 -0.71 -2.09
N ASN A 31 10.20 -0.20 -2.60
CA ASN A 31 9.13 -1.00 -3.17
C ASN A 31 9.60 -1.78 -4.42
N LEU A 32 10.39 -1.14 -5.29
CA LEU A 32 10.95 -1.77 -6.49
C LEU A 32 11.89 -2.92 -6.14
N ILE A 33 12.75 -2.75 -5.12
CA ILE A 33 13.65 -3.80 -4.65
C ILE A 33 12.82 -5.00 -4.17
N GLY A 34 11.82 -4.78 -3.30
CA GLY A 34 10.93 -5.84 -2.82
C GLY A 34 10.17 -6.53 -3.95
N GLY A 35 9.50 -5.75 -4.80
CA GLY A 35 8.68 -6.27 -5.90
C GLY A 35 9.47 -7.03 -6.95
N THR A 36 10.63 -6.51 -7.38
CA THR A 36 11.48 -7.18 -8.37
C THR A 36 12.10 -8.46 -7.81
N LEU A 37 12.53 -8.45 -6.54
CA LEU A 37 13.08 -9.63 -5.87
C LEU A 37 12.02 -10.74 -5.78
N CYS A 38 10.82 -10.42 -5.30
CA CYS A 38 9.74 -11.39 -5.19
C CYS A 38 9.33 -11.94 -6.57
N SER A 39 9.24 -11.09 -7.57
CA SER A 39 8.92 -11.49 -8.94
C SER A 39 9.99 -12.39 -9.55
N ALA A 40 11.27 -12.04 -9.41
CA ALA A 40 12.39 -12.81 -9.94
C ALA A 40 12.51 -14.21 -9.30
N LEU A 41 12.27 -14.30 -8.00
CA LEU A 41 12.30 -15.55 -7.24
C LEU A 41 10.98 -16.32 -7.26
N LYS A 42 9.95 -15.81 -7.96
CA LYS A 42 8.60 -16.38 -7.99
C LYS A 42 8.02 -16.66 -6.61
N LEU A 43 8.29 -15.78 -5.65
CA LEU A 43 7.76 -15.90 -4.31
C LEU A 43 6.23 -15.68 -4.32
N PRO A 44 5.50 -16.27 -3.36
CA PRO A 44 4.08 -16.00 -3.16
C PRO A 44 3.86 -14.68 -2.39
N LEU A 45 4.61 -13.65 -2.73
CA LEU A 45 4.67 -12.35 -2.06
C LEU A 45 4.92 -11.26 -3.11
N PHE A 46 4.58 -10.01 -2.75
CA PHE A 46 4.88 -8.83 -3.56
C PHE A 46 5.94 -7.94 -2.92
N LEU A 47 5.81 -7.62 -1.63
CA LEU A 47 6.68 -6.71 -0.85
C LEU A 47 6.95 -5.35 -1.52
N ASP A 48 6.02 -4.92 -2.34
CA ASP A 48 6.08 -3.72 -3.18
C ASP A 48 5.36 -2.50 -2.57
N MET A 49 4.99 -2.58 -1.28
CA MET A 49 4.24 -1.54 -0.59
C MET A 49 4.88 -1.06 0.73
N ILE A 50 6.06 -1.56 1.10
CA ILE A 50 6.74 -1.18 2.34
C ILE A 50 6.96 0.33 2.41
N GLY A 51 7.56 0.90 1.35
CA GLY A 51 7.78 2.34 1.23
C GLY A 51 6.47 3.13 1.21
N THR A 52 5.45 2.63 0.52
CA THR A 52 4.12 3.25 0.45
C THR A 52 3.49 3.38 1.85
N VAL A 53 3.54 2.31 2.67
CA VAL A 53 3.03 2.34 4.05
C VAL A 53 3.82 3.31 4.92
N VAL A 54 5.14 3.33 4.81
CA VAL A 54 6.00 4.28 5.54
C VAL A 54 5.66 5.72 5.17
N VAL A 55 5.51 6.03 3.87
CA VAL A 55 5.14 7.38 3.41
C VAL A 55 3.72 7.75 3.86
N ALA A 56 2.78 6.81 3.89
CA ALA A 56 1.45 7.07 4.44
C ALA A 56 1.50 7.51 5.91
N CYS A 57 2.43 6.95 6.69
CA CYS A 57 2.65 7.34 8.08
C CYS A 57 3.35 8.71 8.23
N LEU A 58 4.19 9.11 7.28
CA LEU A 58 5.01 10.33 7.38
C LEU A 58 4.38 11.53 6.68
N SER A 59 3.82 11.34 5.49
CA SER A 59 3.43 12.42 4.58
C SER A 59 1.96 12.36 4.15
N GLY A 60 1.22 11.38 4.65
CA GLY A 60 -0.21 11.25 4.44
C GLY A 60 -0.63 10.53 3.15
N VAL A 61 -1.94 10.51 2.93
CA VAL A 61 -2.63 9.67 1.94
C VAL A 61 -2.18 9.93 0.50
N TRP A 62 -2.12 11.19 0.09
CA TRP A 62 -1.94 11.53 -1.33
C TRP A 62 -0.52 11.27 -1.83
N VAL A 63 0.48 11.57 -0.98
CA VAL A 63 1.89 11.28 -1.29
C VAL A 63 2.10 9.76 -1.35
N ALA A 64 1.51 9.00 -0.42
CA ALA A 64 1.56 7.55 -0.42
C ALA A 64 0.87 6.94 -1.64
N ALA A 65 -0.30 7.47 -2.04
CA ALA A 65 -1.01 7.03 -3.24
C ALA A 65 -0.17 7.23 -4.50
N LEU A 66 0.53 8.37 -4.59
CA LEU A 66 1.47 8.63 -5.69
C LEU A 66 2.65 7.64 -5.67
N CYS A 67 3.21 7.33 -4.48
CA CYS A 67 4.25 6.30 -4.36
C CYS A 67 3.77 4.93 -4.87
N GLY A 68 2.56 4.50 -4.48
CA GLY A 68 1.98 3.24 -4.92
C GLY A 68 1.74 3.20 -6.43
N LEU A 69 1.23 4.28 -7.01
CA LEU A 69 1.06 4.42 -8.46
C LEU A 69 2.42 4.31 -9.19
N LEU A 70 3.40 5.12 -8.79
CA LEU A 70 4.72 5.14 -9.43
C LEU A 70 5.43 3.80 -9.30
N THR A 71 5.33 3.12 -8.15
CA THR A 71 5.88 1.78 -7.96
C THR A 71 5.37 0.81 -9.03
N ASN A 72 4.05 0.76 -9.24
CA ASN A 72 3.47 -0.16 -10.22
C ASN A 72 3.79 0.24 -11.66
N VAL A 73 3.87 1.53 -11.97
CA VAL A 73 4.33 2.02 -13.29
C VAL A 73 5.76 1.53 -13.56
N PHE A 74 6.68 1.72 -12.60
CA PHE A 74 8.06 1.28 -12.77
C PHE A 74 8.20 -0.26 -12.79
N LEU A 75 7.45 -0.99 -11.97
CA LEU A 75 7.40 -2.46 -12.04
C LEU A 75 6.85 -2.95 -13.37
N ALA A 76 5.84 -2.26 -13.93
CA ALA A 76 5.31 -2.58 -15.25
C ALA A 76 6.34 -2.40 -16.35
N MET A 77 7.20 -1.38 -16.25
CA MET A 77 8.28 -1.12 -17.21
C MET A 77 9.48 -2.06 -17.03
N ALA A 78 9.85 -2.35 -15.78
CA ALA A 78 11.10 -3.05 -15.46
C ALA A 78 10.93 -4.57 -15.35
N ALA A 79 9.77 -5.05 -14.90
CA ALA A 79 9.54 -6.48 -14.63
C ALA A 79 8.45 -7.08 -15.53
N ASN A 80 7.20 -6.58 -15.44
CA ASN A 80 6.09 -7.15 -16.21
C ASN A 80 4.93 -6.14 -16.33
N PRO A 81 4.42 -5.82 -17.56
CA PRO A 81 3.29 -4.92 -17.77
C PRO A 81 2.02 -5.28 -16.97
N VAL A 82 1.89 -6.51 -16.53
CA VAL A 82 0.80 -7.00 -15.67
C VAL A 82 0.65 -6.17 -14.38
N TYR A 83 1.72 -5.54 -13.88
CA TYR A 83 1.66 -4.73 -12.67
C TYR A 83 0.84 -3.43 -12.84
N LEU A 84 0.64 -2.93 -14.05
CA LEU A 84 0.01 -1.62 -14.26
C LEU A 84 -1.43 -1.53 -13.73
N PRO A 85 -2.35 -2.45 -14.04
CA PRO A 85 -3.71 -2.43 -13.46
C PRO A 85 -3.72 -2.55 -11.92
N TYR A 86 -2.74 -3.24 -11.33
CA TYR A 86 -2.63 -3.37 -9.87
C TYR A 86 -2.19 -2.08 -9.16
N SER A 87 -1.87 -1.01 -9.89
CA SER A 87 -1.68 0.33 -9.31
C SER A 87 -2.89 0.79 -8.50
N ILE A 88 -4.10 0.40 -8.90
CA ILE A 88 -5.34 0.68 -8.16
C ILE A 88 -5.29 0.04 -6.77
N VAL A 89 -4.79 -1.21 -6.67
CA VAL A 89 -4.65 -1.92 -5.38
C VAL A 89 -3.69 -1.17 -4.45
N SER A 90 -2.57 -0.70 -4.99
CA SER A 90 -1.57 0.06 -4.23
C SER A 90 -2.10 1.43 -3.77
N ILE A 91 -2.88 2.11 -4.62
CA ILE A 91 -3.56 3.36 -4.26
C ILE A 91 -4.59 3.11 -3.14
N MET A 92 -5.40 2.07 -3.25
CA MET A 92 -6.39 1.71 -2.23
C MET A 92 -5.74 1.39 -0.89
N CYS A 93 -4.63 0.63 -0.89
CA CYS A 93 -3.83 0.36 0.30
C CYS A 93 -3.28 1.65 0.93
N ALA A 94 -2.76 2.58 0.12
CA ALA A 94 -2.27 3.87 0.59
C ALA A 94 -3.39 4.71 1.24
N VAL A 95 -4.59 4.72 0.63
CA VAL A 95 -5.76 5.42 1.16
C VAL A 95 -6.18 4.84 2.51
N VAL A 96 -6.35 3.51 2.58
CA VAL A 96 -6.74 2.85 3.84
C VAL A 96 -5.70 3.10 4.92
N THR A 97 -4.40 2.88 4.62
CA THR A 97 -3.31 3.11 5.57
C THR A 97 -3.31 4.55 6.06
N GLY A 98 -3.35 5.54 5.15
CA GLY A 98 -3.29 6.95 5.52
C GLY A 98 -4.50 7.40 6.34
N CYS A 99 -5.70 6.90 6.04
CA CYS A 99 -6.89 7.16 6.85
C CYS A 99 -6.78 6.58 8.26
N MET A 100 -6.27 5.34 8.39
CA MET A 100 -6.07 4.68 9.68
C MET A 100 -4.97 5.36 10.49
N VAL A 101 -3.88 5.81 9.83
CA VAL A 101 -2.82 6.60 10.47
C VAL A 101 -3.37 7.93 10.98
N LYS A 102 -4.15 8.66 10.18
CA LYS A 102 -4.79 9.91 10.58
C LYS A 102 -5.75 9.70 11.76
N ALA A 103 -6.43 8.57 11.84
CA ALA A 103 -7.26 8.19 12.98
C ALA A 103 -6.45 7.69 14.20
N GLY A 104 -5.10 7.75 14.16
CA GLY A 104 -4.22 7.39 15.28
C GLY A 104 -3.97 5.91 15.48
N PHE A 105 -4.49 5.03 14.61
CA PHE A 105 -4.35 3.59 14.79
C PHE A 105 -2.89 3.11 14.73
N PHE A 106 -2.03 3.70 13.94
CA PHE A 106 -0.64 3.26 13.77
C PHE A 106 0.30 3.60 14.95
N LYS A 107 -0.21 4.33 15.96
CA LYS A 107 0.56 4.67 17.18
C LYS A 107 0.80 3.46 18.10
N LYS A 108 -0.07 2.44 18.02
CA LYS A 108 -0.04 1.23 18.85
C LYS A 108 0.02 -0.03 17.98
N VAL A 109 0.61 -1.10 18.51
CA VAL A 109 0.70 -2.39 17.81
C VAL A 109 -0.68 -2.89 17.34
N TRP A 110 -1.69 -2.84 18.22
CA TRP A 110 -3.05 -3.25 17.86
C TRP A 110 -3.65 -2.43 16.71
N GLY A 111 -3.36 -1.14 16.67
CA GLY A 111 -3.78 -0.28 15.57
C GLY A 111 -3.09 -0.64 14.26
N ALA A 112 -1.79 -0.97 14.29
CA ALA A 112 -1.06 -1.47 13.13
C ALA A 112 -1.63 -2.80 12.64
N VAL A 113 -2.00 -3.72 13.55
CA VAL A 113 -2.65 -4.99 13.21
C VAL A 113 -4.02 -4.75 12.54
N LEU A 114 -4.85 -3.86 13.08
CA LEU A 114 -6.14 -3.52 12.48
C LEU A 114 -5.97 -2.88 11.09
N THR A 115 -4.97 -2.02 10.92
CA THR A 115 -4.64 -1.41 9.63
C THR A 115 -4.19 -2.47 8.62
N TRP A 116 -3.33 -3.40 9.05
CA TRP A 116 -2.94 -4.55 8.24
C TRP A 116 -4.15 -5.36 7.77
N LEU A 117 -5.05 -5.76 8.67
CA LEU A 117 -6.23 -6.54 8.33
C LEU A 117 -7.17 -5.79 7.37
N ALA A 118 -7.39 -4.49 7.60
CA ALA A 118 -8.17 -3.64 6.71
C ALA A 118 -7.55 -3.56 5.30
N CYS A 119 -6.23 -3.35 5.20
CA CYS A 119 -5.52 -3.35 3.94
C CYS A 119 -5.54 -4.73 3.26
N THR A 120 -5.37 -5.82 4.02
CA THR A 120 -5.48 -7.18 3.49
C THR A 120 -6.84 -7.40 2.82
N PHE A 121 -7.92 -7.01 3.49
CA PHE A 121 -9.26 -7.16 2.95
C PHE A 121 -9.46 -6.34 1.66
N VAL A 122 -9.14 -5.05 1.71
CA VAL A 122 -9.29 -4.15 0.55
C VAL A 122 -8.44 -4.60 -0.63
N ASN A 123 -7.19 -5.01 -0.38
CA ASN A 123 -6.29 -5.50 -1.42
C ASN A 123 -6.78 -6.83 -2.01
N THR A 124 -7.26 -7.76 -1.17
CA THR A 124 -7.82 -9.03 -1.65
C THR A 124 -8.99 -8.78 -2.60
N VAL A 125 -9.93 -7.93 -2.22
CA VAL A 125 -11.11 -7.63 -3.06
C VAL A 125 -10.67 -6.95 -4.35
N SER A 126 -9.91 -5.87 -4.28
CA SER A 126 -9.50 -5.09 -5.46
C SER A 126 -8.58 -5.89 -6.40
N ALA A 127 -7.62 -6.64 -5.86
CA ALA A 127 -6.76 -7.51 -6.66
C ALA A 127 -7.54 -8.64 -7.31
N SER A 128 -8.49 -9.27 -6.60
CA SER A 128 -9.33 -10.35 -7.15
C SER A 128 -10.19 -9.84 -8.30
N VAL A 129 -10.77 -8.66 -8.19
CA VAL A 129 -11.53 -8.04 -9.30
C VAL A 129 -10.64 -7.91 -10.54
N ILE A 130 -9.43 -7.35 -10.39
CA ILE A 130 -8.49 -7.20 -11.51
C ILE A 130 -8.09 -8.57 -12.06
N THR A 131 -7.74 -9.53 -11.20
CA THR A 131 -7.31 -10.87 -11.60
C THR A 131 -8.41 -11.62 -12.37
N ILE A 132 -9.67 -11.48 -11.95
CA ILE A 132 -10.80 -12.16 -12.61
C ILE A 132 -11.12 -11.47 -13.95
N PHE A 133 -11.34 -10.16 -13.93
CA PHE A 133 -11.90 -9.46 -15.08
C PHE A 133 -10.85 -9.05 -16.12
N VAL A 134 -9.61 -8.79 -15.71
CA VAL A 134 -8.55 -8.40 -16.65
C VAL A 134 -7.72 -9.61 -17.10
N TYR A 135 -7.46 -10.57 -16.19
CA TYR A 135 -6.55 -11.68 -16.44
C TYR A 135 -7.22 -13.06 -16.49
N GLY A 136 -8.55 -13.13 -16.45
CA GLY A 136 -9.29 -14.39 -16.59
C GLY A 136 -9.06 -15.39 -15.45
N GLY A 137 -8.56 -14.94 -14.28
CA GLY A 137 -8.38 -15.76 -13.08
C GLY A 137 -6.92 -16.02 -12.67
N SER A 138 -5.93 -15.72 -13.51
CA SER A 138 -4.51 -15.86 -13.12
C SER A 138 -3.63 -14.87 -13.88
N ALA A 139 -2.91 -14.03 -13.13
CA ALA A 139 -2.03 -13.01 -13.70
C ALA A 139 -0.61 -13.52 -14.03
N GLY A 140 -0.21 -14.69 -13.53
CA GLY A 140 1.08 -15.32 -13.84
C GLY A 140 2.31 -14.64 -13.22
N VAL A 141 2.14 -13.71 -12.28
CA VAL A 141 3.23 -12.88 -11.74
C VAL A 141 3.91 -13.53 -10.54
N THR A 142 3.13 -14.11 -9.64
CA THR A 142 3.60 -14.71 -8.38
C THR A 142 3.56 -16.23 -8.41
N GLY A 143 4.23 -16.87 -7.44
CA GLY A 143 4.19 -18.31 -7.25
C GLY A 143 2.77 -18.84 -6.95
N THR A 144 1.90 -18.03 -6.37
CA THR A 144 0.49 -18.38 -6.12
C THR A 144 -0.35 -18.48 -7.38
N SER A 145 0.09 -17.92 -8.50
CA SER A 145 -0.62 -18.03 -9.78
C SER A 145 -0.80 -19.50 -10.23
N VAL A 146 0.18 -20.35 -9.96
CA VAL A 146 0.09 -21.79 -10.24
C VAL A 146 -0.96 -22.45 -9.33
N LEU A 147 -0.94 -22.11 -8.03
CA LEU A 147 -1.93 -22.60 -7.07
C LEU A 147 -3.35 -22.16 -7.46
N THR A 148 -3.52 -20.91 -7.85
CA THR A 148 -4.81 -20.37 -8.30
C THR A 148 -5.31 -21.13 -9.54
N ALA A 149 -4.44 -21.31 -10.54
CA ALA A 149 -4.80 -22.06 -11.76
C ALA A 149 -5.19 -23.52 -11.45
N THR A 150 -4.47 -24.18 -10.55
CA THR A 150 -4.77 -25.55 -10.10
C THR A 150 -6.12 -25.62 -9.39
N LEU A 151 -6.41 -24.66 -8.49
CA LEU A 151 -7.69 -24.58 -7.81
C LEU A 151 -8.85 -24.31 -8.77
N ILE A 152 -8.66 -23.44 -9.76
CA ILE A 152 -9.66 -23.20 -10.82
C ILE A 152 -9.95 -24.48 -11.58
N ALA A 153 -8.91 -25.24 -11.97
CA ALA A 153 -9.08 -26.49 -12.69
C ALA A 153 -9.82 -27.55 -11.87
N ALA A 154 -9.54 -27.63 -10.56
CA ALA A 154 -10.16 -28.59 -9.65
C ALA A 154 -11.61 -28.21 -9.28
N THR A 155 -11.86 -26.94 -8.97
CA THR A 155 -13.16 -26.47 -8.45
C THR A 155 -14.12 -25.99 -9.54
N LYS A 156 -13.60 -25.65 -10.72
CA LYS A 156 -14.31 -25.00 -11.83
C LYS A 156 -14.96 -23.66 -11.41
N ASN A 157 -14.50 -23.08 -10.33
CA ASN A 157 -15.00 -21.81 -9.78
C ASN A 157 -13.87 -20.78 -9.69
N ILE A 158 -13.81 -19.90 -10.70
CA ILE A 158 -12.77 -18.86 -10.79
C ILE A 158 -12.82 -17.92 -9.60
N ALA A 159 -14.00 -17.40 -9.26
CA ALA A 159 -14.13 -16.40 -8.21
C ALA A 159 -13.70 -16.93 -6.84
N ALA A 160 -14.15 -18.11 -6.44
CA ALA A 160 -13.77 -18.71 -5.17
C ALA A 160 -12.27 -19.03 -5.11
N SER A 161 -11.70 -19.56 -6.19
CA SER A 161 -10.26 -19.89 -6.26
C SER A 161 -9.39 -18.64 -6.16
N VAL A 162 -9.72 -17.57 -6.91
CA VAL A 162 -8.97 -16.32 -6.89
C VAL A 162 -9.08 -15.63 -5.53
N LEU A 163 -10.28 -15.51 -4.97
CA LEU A 163 -10.49 -14.88 -3.66
C LEU A 163 -9.72 -15.60 -2.55
N SER A 164 -9.78 -16.93 -2.53
CA SER A 164 -9.10 -17.73 -1.51
C SER A 164 -7.57 -17.60 -1.59
N THR A 165 -6.99 -17.71 -2.78
CA THR A 165 -5.54 -17.57 -2.96
C THR A 165 -5.07 -16.14 -2.71
N SER A 166 -5.80 -15.13 -3.21
CA SER A 166 -5.49 -13.73 -2.95
C SER A 166 -5.58 -13.37 -1.47
N MET A 167 -6.54 -13.95 -0.72
CA MET A 167 -6.66 -13.70 0.72
C MET A 167 -5.45 -14.20 1.47
N ILE A 168 -5.00 -15.43 1.20
CA ILE A 168 -3.82 -16.02 1.84
C ILE A 168 -2.56 -15.21 1.47
N GLU A 169 -2.38 -14.92 0.18
CA GLU A 169 -1.25 -14.15 -0.34
C GLU A 169 -1.17 -12.76 0.30
N ASN A 170 -2.28 -12.00 0.29
CA ASN A 170 -2.31 -10.66 0.89
C ASN A 170 -2.18 -10.69 2.42
N LEU A 171 -2.70 -11.72 3.09
CA LEU A 171 -2.55 -11.84 4.55
C LEU A 171 -1.07 -11.94 4.93
N ILE A 172 -0.32 -12.76 4.26
CA ILE A 172 1.12 -12.95 4.54
C ILE A 172 1.93 -11.75 4.05
N ASP A 173 1.71 -11.32 2.81
CA ASP A 173 2.44 -10.21 2.19
C ASP A 173 2.25 -8.89 2.97
N LYS A 174 1.02 -8.53 3.27
CA LYS A 174 0.75 -7.31 4.04
C LYS A 174 1.17 -7.45 5.50
N GLY A 175 1.11 -8.65 6.09
CA GLY A 175 1.66 -8.90 7.42
C GLY A 175 3.14 -8.55 7.51
N ILE A 176 3.94 -9.04 6.58
CA ILE A 176 5.37 -8.73 6.49
C ILE A 176 5.59 -7.25 6.19
N THR A 177 4.86 -6.70 5.22
CA THR A 177 4.93 -5.28 4.83
C THR A 177 4.67 -4.35 6.02
N PHE A 178 3.58 -4.57 6.75
CA PHE A 178 3.19 -3.75 7.89
C PHE A 178 4.11 -3.93 9.09
N LEU A 179 4.62 -5.15 9.34
CA LEU A 179 5.63 -5.41 10.37
C LEU A 179 6.91 -4.60 10.10
N ILE A 180 7.44 -4.68 8.88
CA ILE A 180 8.65 -3.95 8.49
C ILE A 180 8.40 -2.43 8.59
N ALA A 181 7.30 -1.94 8.04
CA ALA A 181 6.96 -0.52 8.08
C ALA A 181 6.79 -0.03 9.53
N PHE A 182 6.12 -0.79 10.39
CA PHE A 182 5.96 -0.45 11.80
C PHE A 182 7.30 -0.36 12.52
N VAL A 183 8.20 -1.33 12.31
CA VAL A 183 9.57 -1.31 12.88
C VAL A 183 10.34 -0.10 12.37
N ILE A 184 10.25 0.24 11.09
CA ILE A 184 10.91 1.43 10.52
C ILE A 184 10.39 2.68 11.23
N ILE A 185 9.08 2.89 11.31
CA ILE A 185 8.47 4.06 11.95
C ILE A 185 8.87 4.19 13.42
N GLN A 186 8.90 3.08 14.16
CA GLN A 186 9.33 3.09 15.57
C GLN A 186 10.82 3.41 15.75
N LYS A 187 11.65 3.15 14.76
CA LYS A 187 13.10 3.42 14.79
C LYS A 187 13.47 4.82 14.29
N ILE A 188 12.57 5.53 13.62
CA ILE A 188 12.80 6.89 13.15
C ILE A 188 12.87 7.83 14.36
N PRO A 189 13.94 8.68 14.49
CA PRO A 189 14.06 9.64 15.57
C PRO A 189 12.88 10.62 15.61
N LYS A 190 12.36 10.92 16.80
CA LYS A 190 11.24 11.87 16.98
C LYS A 190 11.50 13.23 16.31
N ARG A 191 12.75 13.71 16.31
CA ARG A 191 13.17 14.94 15.64
C ARG A 191 12.95 14.90 14.11
N PHE A 192 13.04 13.70 13.50
CA PHE A 192 12.76 13.53 12.09
C PHE A 192 11.23 13.47 11.85
N LEU A 193 10.52 12.72 12.69
CA LEU A 193 9.05 12.63 12.63
C LEU A 193 8.38 14.01 12.78
N SER A 194 8.86 14.86 13.71
CA SER A 194 8.30 16.20 13.91
C SER A 194 8.44 17.13 12.69
N GLN A 195 9.35 16.83 11.76
CA GLN A 195 9.48 17.60 10.52
C GLN A 195 8.37 17.34 9.51
N TYR A 196 7.63 16.24 9.68
CA TYR A 196 6.48 15.84 8.85
C TYR A 196 5.16 16.04 9.60
N ALA A 197 5.18 16.00 10.95
CA ALA A 197 4.01 16.26 11.79
C ALA A 197 3.58 17.73 11.81
N ALA A 198 4.50 18.65 11.53
CA ALA A 198 4.20 20.09 11.52
C ALA A 198 3.13 20.53 10.49
N ASP A 199 2.84 19.65 9.51
CA ASP A 199 1.78 19.91 8.52
C ASP A 199 0.40 19.31 8.93
N THR A 200 0.33 18.64 10.10
CA THR A 200 -0.91 17.99 10.59
C THR A 200 -1.45 18.61 11.88
N ASP A 201 -0.62 19.37 12.61
CA ASP A 201 -0.96 19.89 13.95
C ASP A 201 -1.68 21.26 13.95
N ASP A 202 -1.81 21.92 12.80
CA ASP A 202 -2.58 23.18 12.67
C ASP A 202 -4.11 22.98 12.77
N GLU A 203 -4.61 21.77 13.04
CA GLU A 203 -6.05 21.44 13.14
C GLU A 203 -6.50 21.03 14.56
N GLU A 204 -5.62 20.89 15.58
CA GLU A 204 -6.02 20.41 16.93
C GLU A 204 -6.01 21.47 18.05
N ASP A 205 -5.55 22.71 17.81
CA ASP A 205 -5.57 23.79 18.82
C ASP A 205 -6.78 24.74 18.66
N GLY A 206 -7.96 24.19 18.48
CA GLY A 206 -9.21 24.94 18.31
C GLY A 206 -10.41 24.37 19.04
N ASP A 207 -10.23 23.94 20.31
CA ASP A 207 -11.34 23.69 21.26
C ASP A 207 -11.20 24.57 22.52
#